data_63e2d3f8c2a38d6402ecc43240f7c7af
#
_entry.id   63e2d3f8c2a38d6402ecc43240f7c7af
#
_cell.length_a   1.000
_cell.length_b   1.000
_cell.length_c   1.000
_cell.angle_alpha   90.00
_cell.angle_beta   90.00
_cell.angle_gamma   90.00
#
_symmetry.space_group_name_H-M   'P 1'
#
loop_
_entity.id
_entity.type
_entity.pdbx_description
1 polymer ?
#
loop_
_entity_poly.entity_id
_entity_poly.type
_entity_poly.pdbx_seq_one_letter_code
_entity_poly.pdbx_strand_id
1 'polypeptide(L)'
;ALRDAGNSVIVVEHDEEMIRNADWIIDVGPKAGIRGGEIVAAGTLDGVMHSGSITADYLSGRRKIELPAVRRTGNGKMLTVRGARGNNLKNITVDFPLGVMICVTGVSGSGKSTLVNATLRAALNRYLYHSYDQPLEHDAIEGIANIDKLVVVDQSPIGRTPRSNPATYSNVFSDIRKLFEATPDAQVRGFKAGRFSFNV
;
A
#
# COMPACT_ATOMS: atom_id res chain seq x y z
N ALA A 1 15.57 -22.05 -13.11
CA ALA A 1 16.37 -22.81 -12.10
C ALA A 1 15.58 -23.98 -11.46
N LEU A 2 14.56 -23.74 -10.58
CA LEU A 2 13.84 -24.84 -9.92
C LEU A 2 13.04 -25.69 -10.93
N ARG A 3 12.31 -25.05 -11.85
CA ARG A 3 11.56 -25.74 -12.90
C ARG A 3 12.49 -26.57 -13.80
N ASP A 4 13.61 -26.02 -14.19
CA ASP A 4 14.58 -26.65 -15.09
C ASP A 4 15.27 -27.88 -14.42
N ALA A 5 15.19 -27.98 -13.11
CA ALA A 5 15.63 -29.14 -12.33
C ALA A 5 14.56 -30.24 -12.22
N GLY A 6 13.47 -30.15 -13.02
CA GLY A 6 12.41 -31.17 -13.06
C GLY A 6 11.31 -30.98 -12.02
N ASN A 7 11.24 -29.84 -11.35
CA ASN A 7 10.20 -29.56 -10.35
C ASN A 7 9.00 -28.82 -10.96
N SER A 8 7.81 -29.04 -10.38
CA SER A 8 6.67 -28.18 -10.60
C SER A 8 6.73 -26.99 -9.64
N VAL A 9 6.57 -25.77 -10.15
CA VAL A 9 6.59 -24.52 -9.38
C VAL A 9 5.26 -23.83 -9.56
N ILE A 10 4.54 -23.59 -8.46
CA ILE A 10 3.27 -22.86 -8.45
C ILE A 10 3.52 -21.52 -7.76
N VAL A 11 3.20 -20.42 -8.43
CA VAL A 11 3.35 -19.06 -7.92
C VAL A 11 1.99 -18.36 -7.97
N VAL A 12 1.68 -17.59 -6.95
CA VAL A 12 0.52 -16.70 -6.93
C VAL A 12 1.06 -15.29 -7.15
N GLU A 13 0.85 -14.76 -8.35
CA GLU A 13 1.45 -13.52 -8.78
C GLU A 13 0.48 -12.67 -9.61
N HIS A 14 0.77 -11.38 -9.65
CA HIS A 14 0.08 -10.37 -10.46
C HIS A 14 1.05 -9.51 -11.28
N ASP A 15 2.34 -9.83 -11.24
CA ASP A 15 3.36 -9.17 -12.02
C ASP A 15 3.33 -9.68 -13.47
N GLU A 16 3.28 -8.76 -14.42
CA GLU A 16 3.15 -9.08 -15.84
C GLU A 16 4.34 -9.91 -16.36
N GLU A 17 5.56 -9.59 -15.92
CA GLU A 17 6.75 -10.30 -16.37
C GLU A 17 6.75 -11.75 -15.88
N MET A 18 6.36 -11.97 -14.64
CA MET A 18 6.22 -13.30 -14.07
C MET A 18 5.14 -14.13 -14.79
N ILE A 19 3.99 -13.51 -15.06
CA ILE A 19 2.89 -14.17 -15.79
C ILE A 19 3.34 -14.56 -17.20
N ARG A 20 4.05 -13.68 -17.92
CA ARG A 20 4.55 -13.95 -19.28
C ARG A 20 5.59 -15.06 -19.35
N ASN A 21 6.30 -15.32 -18.25
CA ASN A 21 7.30 -16.39 -18.15
C ASN A 21 6.73 -17.73 -17.65
N ALA A 22 5.44 -17.79 -17.33
CA ALA A 22 4.79 -19.02 -16.90
C ALA A 22 4.49 -19.94 -18.10
N ASP A 23 4.67 -21.23 -17.90
CA ASP A 23 4.30 -22.25 -18.91
C ASP A 23 2.78 -22.47 -18.96
N TRP A 24 2.11 -22.29 -17.81
CA TRP A 24 0.67 -22.43 -17.66
C TRP A 24 0.12 -21.37 -16.69
N ILE A 25 -0.96 -20.75 -17.06
CA ILE A 25 -1.61 -19.67 -16.32
C ILE A 25 -3.01 -20.13 -15.91
N ILE A 26 -3.41 -19.85 -14.70
CA ILE A 26 -4.77 -20.00 -14.17
C ILE A 26 -5.20 -18.63 -13.68
N ASP A 27 -6.18 -18.03 -14.36
CA ASP A 27 -6.72 -16.70 -14.02
C ASP A 27 -8.02 -16.87 -13.22
N VAL A 28 -8.01 -16.34 -12.00
CA VAL A 28 -9.13 -16.43 -11.05
C VAL A 28 -9.80 -15.07 -10.94
N GLY A 29 -11.09 -15.04 -11.22
CA GLY A 29 -11.87 -13.80 -11.23
C GLY A 29 -13.38 -14.04 -11.14
N PRO A 30 -14.20 -13.23 -11.82
CA PRO A 30 -13.83 -12.01 -12.57
C PRO A 30 -13.51 -10.80 -11.68
N LYS A 31 -13.89 -10.83 -10.40
CA LYS A 31 -13.67 -9.75 -9.42
C LYS A 31 -13.16 -10.33 -8.10
N ALA A 32 -13.11 -9.51 -7.05
CA ALA A 32 -12.71 -9.93 -5.71
C ALA A 32 -13.92 -10.26 -4.80
N GLY A 33 -13.68 -11.00 -3.72
CA GLY A 33 -14.66 -11.37 -2.71
C GLY A 33 -15.79 -12.22 -3.29
N ILE A 34 -17.03 -11.94 -2.90
CA ILE A 34 -18.22 -12.68 -3.33
C ILE A 34 -18.49 -12.66 -4.85
N ARG A 35 -17.81 -11.80 -5.59
CA ARG A 35 -17.90 -11.66 -7.06
C ARG A 35 -16.70 -12.27 -7.78
N GLY A 36 -15.88 -13.02 -7.09
CA GLY A 36 -14.71 -13.72 -7.59
C GLY A 36 -14.82 -15.22 -7.35
N GLY A 37 -13.69 -15.94 -7.46
CA GLY A 37 -13.60 -17.36 -7.16
C GLY A 37 -13.92 -18.27 -8.35
N GLU A 38 -14.07 -17.74 -9.56
CA GLU A 38 -14.28 -18.51 -10.78
C GLU A 38 -12.97 -18.60 -11.59
N ILE A 39 -12.75 -19.68 -12.30
CA ILE A 39 -11.69 -19.76 -13.30
C ILE A 39 -12.18 -19.06 -14.57
N VAL A 40 -11.66 -17.88 -14.84
CA VAL A 40 -12.05 -17.06 -16.01
C VAL A 40 -11.19 -17.35 -17.24
N ALA A 41 -10.00 -17.86 -17.04
CA ALA A 41 -9.14 -18.38 -18.11
C ALA A 41 -8.14 -19.40 -17.54
N ALA A 42 -7.75 -20.38 -18.33
CA ALA A 42 -6.66 -21.30 -18.02
C ALA A 42 -6.00 -21.79 -19.30
N GLY A 43 -4.66 -21.85 -19.30
CA GLY A 43 -3.91 -22.33 -20.46
C GLY A 43 -2.52 -21.71 -20.58
N THR A 44 -1.95 -21.82 -21.76
CA THR A 44 -0.73 -21.12 -22.14
C THR A 44 -0.97 -19.61 -22.22
N LEU A 45 0.11 -18.82 -22.22
CA LEU A 45 0.03 -17.37 -22.35
C LEU A 45 -0.84 -16.94 -23.56
N ASP A 46 -0.61 -17.55 -24.71
CA ASP A 46 -1.38 -17.24 -25.93
C ASP A 46 -2.87 -17.56 -25.75
N GLY A 47 -3.20 -18.72 -25.21
CA GLY A 47 -4.59 -19.10 -24.94
C GLY A 47 -5.28 -18.14 -23.97
N VAL A 48 -4.59 -17.72 -22.92
CA VAL A 48 -5.14 -16.74 -21.95
C VAL A 48 -5.29 -15.36 -22.57
N MET A 49 -4.35 -14.87 -23.38
CA MET A 49 -4.46 -13.57 -24.04
C MET A 49 -5.66 -13.45 -24.99
N HIS A 50 -6.14 -14.56 -25.55
CA HIS A 50 -7.33 -14.60 -26.39
C HIS A 50 -8.63 -14.77 -25.59
N SER A 51 -8.55 -14.96 -24.27
CA SER A 51 -9.74 -14.98 -23.42
C SER A 51 -10.33 -13.58 -23.24
N GLY A 52 -11.56 -13.51 -22.73
CA GLY A 52 -12.21 -12.25 -22.39
C GLY A 52 -11.93 -11.77 -20.97
N SER A 53 -10.90 -12.28 -20.29
CA SER A 53 -10.60 -11.90 -18.92
C SER A 53 -9.94 -10.52 -18.83
N ILE A 54 -10.06 -9.87 -17.68
CA ILE A 54 -9.40 -8.57 -17.42
C ILE A 54 -7.88 -8.73 -17.53
N THR A 55 -7.33 -9.81 -17.02
CA THR A 55 -5.90 -10.14 -17.11
C THR A 55 -5.46 -10.24 -18.56
N ALA A 56 -6.25 -10.93 -19.41
CA ALA A 56 -6.01 -11.05 -20.83
C ALA A 56 -6.01 -9.69 -21.55
N ASP A 57 -6.90 -8.78 -21.15
CA ASP A 57 -6.97 -7.44 -21.72
C ASP A 57 -5.69 -6.64 -21.48
N TYR A 58 -5.14 -6.73 -20.26
CA TYR A 58 -3.86 -6.06 -19.93
C TYR A 58 -2.68 -6.74 -20.61
N LEU A 59 -2.57 -8.06 -20.57
CA LEU A 59 -1.47 -8.81 -21.18
C LEU A 59 -1.42 -8.63 -22.71
N SER A 60 -2.57 -8.52 -23.37
CA SER A 60 -2.66 -8.29 -24.82
C SER A 60 -2.55 -6.82 -25.21
N GLY A 61 -2.52 -5.89 -24.26
CA GLY A 61 -2.50 -4.45 -24.52
C GLY A 61 -3.84 -3.85 -24.97
N ARG A 62 -4.92 -4.64 -25.04
CA ARG A 62 -6.27 -4.12 -25.29
C ARG A 62 -6.69 -3.13 -24.22
N ARG A 63 -6.22 -3.33 -23.00
CA ARG A 63 -6.41 -2.44 -21.87
C ARG A 63 -5.06 -2.03 -21.30
N LYS A 64 -4.87 -0.75 -21.00
CA LYS A 64 -3.65 -0.22 -20.42
C LYS A 64 -3.95 0.99 -19.54
N ILE A 65 -3.04 1.29 -18.64
CA ILE A 65 -3.05 2.54 -17.89
C ILE A 65 -2.34 3.57 -18.77
N GLU A 66 -3.12 4.54 -19.27
CA GLU A 66 -2.57 5.58 -20.15
C GLU A 66 -1.61 6.48 -19.40
N LEU A 67 -0.48 6.75 -20.02
CA LEU A 67 0.43 7.78 -19.53
C LEU A 67 -0.14 9.16 -19.87
N PRO A 68 -0.17 10.11 -18.91
CA PRO A 68 -0.63 11.45 -19.20
C PRO A 68 0.28 12.13 -20.22
N ALA A 69 -0.32 12.75 -21.25
CA ALA A 69 0.42 13.46 -22.30
C ALA A 69 1.28 14.60 -21.73
N VAL A 70 0.81 15.23 -20.66
CA VAL A 70 1.53 16.31 -19.96
C VAL A 70 1.73 15.90 -18.51
N ARG A 71 2.99 15.87 -18.06
CA ARG A 71 3.35 15.62 -16.67
C ARG A 71 3.13 16.89 -15.83
N ARG A 72 2.73 16.71 -14.58
CA ARG A 72 2.64 17.81 -13.62
C ARG A 72 4.03 18.36 -13.33
N THR A 73 4.15 19.68 -13.25
CA THR A 73 5.42 20.37 -12.93
C THR A 73 5.63 20.58 -11.43
N GLY A 74 4.64 20.23 -10.60
CA GLY A 74 4.66 20.52 -9.17
C GLY A 74 4.15 21.92 -8.86
N ASN A 75 4.27 22.31 -7.59
CA ASN A 75 3.81 23.63 -7.09
C ASN A 75 4.96 24.61 -6.82
N GLY A 76 6.16 24.31 -7.31
CA GLY A 76 7.37 25.11 -7.11
C GLY A 76 8.02 24.95 -5.73
N LYS A 77 7.43 24.18 -4.81
CA LYS A 77 7.99 23.92 -3.49
C LYS A 77 8.74 22.57 -3.49
N MET A 78 9.74 22.47 -2.65
CA MET A 78 10.57 21.26 -2.47
C MET A 78 10.55 20.84 -1.00
N LEU A 79 10.70 19.55 -0.80
CA LEU A 79 11.09 18.94 0.47
C LEU A 79 12.45 18.27 0.24
N THR A 80 13.50 18.75 0.90
CA THR A 80 14.86 18.29 0.64
C THR A 80 15.42 17.57 1.87
N VAL A 81 15.88 16.35 1.70
CA VAL A 81 16.67 15.63 2.70
C VAL A 81 18.14 15.84 2.39
N ARG A 82 18.90 16.48 3.29
CA ARG A 82 20.33 16.73 3.14
C ARG A 82 21.16 15.77 3.95
N GLY A 83 22.21 15.27 3.34
CA GLY A 83 23.25 14.52 4.03
C GLY A 83 22.79 13.21 4.64
N ALA A 84 21.81 12.53 4.04
CA ALA A 84 21.31 11.26 4.55
C ALA A 84 22.40 10.18 4.47
N ARG A 85 22.74 9.57 5.62
CA ARG A 85 23.86 8.63 5.76
C ARG A 85 23.54 7.43 6.65
N GLY A 86 22.27 7.25 6.99
CA GLY A 86 21.83 6.07 7.74
C GLY A 86 22.00 4.78 6.93
N ASN A 87 22.40 3.71 7.58
CA ASN A 87 22.64 2.39 6.99
C ASN A 87 23.60 2.47 5.79
N ASN A 88 23.12 2.13 4.58
CA ASN A 88 23.94 2.11 3.36
C ASN A 88 23.89 3.41 2.54
N LEU A 89 23.21 4.44 3.00
CA LEU A 89 23.18 5.74 2.32
C LEU A 89 24.54 6.43 2.39
N LYS A 90 24.97 7.03 1.29
CA LYS A 90 26.31 7.59 1.09
C LYS A 90 26.31 9.12 1.20
N ASN A 91 25.77 9.66 2.28
CA ASN A 91 25.69 11.11 2.50
C ASN A 91 24.97 11.82 1.34
N ILE A 92 23.82 11.28 0.96
CA ILE A 92 23.07 11.76 -0.20
C ILE A 92 22.16 12.94 0.14
N THR A 93 22.01 13.83 -0.82
CA THR A 93 21.00 14.89 -0.78
C THR A 93 19.94 14.58 -1.84
N VAL A 94 18.66 14.64 -1.45
CA VAL A 94 17.53 14.28 -2.33
C VAL A 94 16.44 15.32 -2.22
N ASP A 95 16.04 15.84 -3.37
CA ASP A 95 14.91 16.76 -3.52
C ASP A 95 13.62 16.02 -3.89
N PHE A 96 12.56 16.32 -3.17
CA PHE A 96 11.21 15.81 -3.41
C PHE A 96 10.32 16.99 -3.83
N PRO A 97 10.07 17.18 -5.14
CA PRO A 97 9.20 18.26 -5.62
C PRO A 97 7.76 18.03 -5.14
N LEU A 98 7.13 19.06 -4.56
CA LEU A 98 5.79 18.93 -4.01
C LEU A 98 4.70 19.15 -5.07
N GLY A 99 3.53 18.55 -4.85
CA GLY A 99 2.40 18.62 -5.77
C GLY A 99 2.44 17.64 -6.93
N VAL A 100 3.37 16.67 -6.89
CA VAL A 100 3.52 15.60 -7.89
C VAL A 100 3.56 14.21 -7.25
N MET A 101 3.36 13.18 -8.05
CA MET A 101 3.67 11.81 -7.66
C MET A 101 5.16 11.55 -7.82
N ILE A 102 5.81 11.10 -6.76
CA ILE A 102 7.24 10.79 -6.73
C ILE A 102 7.41 9.28 -6.55
N CYS A 103 8.20 8.66 -7.41
CA CYS A 103 8.53 7.24 -7.34
C CYS A 103 10.00 7.08 -6.92
N VAL A 104 10.25 6.41 -5.79
CA VAL A 104 11.59 6.05 -5.33
C VAL A 104 11.85 4.60 -5.71
N THR A 105 12.75 4.37 -6.67
CA THR A 105 13.01 3.06 -7.26
C THR A 105 14.44 2.58 -6.99
N GLY A 106 14.71 1.34 -7.32
CA GLY A 106 16.03 0.70 -7.18
C GLY A 106 15.91 -0.75 -6.73
N VAL A 107 16.98 -1.51 -6.83
CA VAL A 107 17.03 -2.92 -6.42
C VAL A 107 16.72 -3.11 -4.92
N SER A 108 16.36 -4.34 -4.53
CA SER A 108 16.15 -4.65 -3.10
C SER A 108 17.44 -4.39 -2.32
N GLY A 109 17.31 -3.80 -1.13
CA GLY A 109 18.48 -3.42 -0.30
C GLY A 109 19.22 -2.15 -0.73
N SER A 110 18.80 -1.43 -1.77
CA SER A 110 19.48 -0.21 -2.23
C SER A 110 19.38 1.00 -1.30
N GLY A 111 18.53 0.95 -0.25
CA GLY A 111 18.38 2.06 0.71
C GLY A 111 17.09 2.87 0.57
N LYS A 112 16.16 2.48 -0.32
CA LYS A 112 14.86 3.18 -0.50
C LYS A 112 14.09 3.34 0.80
N SER A 113 13.90 2.24 1.54
CA SER A 113 13.21 2.27 2.84
C SER A 113 13.99 3.02 3.91
N THR A 114 15.31 3.02 3.83
CA THR A 114 16.17 3.82 4.71
C THR A 114 15.93 5.31 4.49
N LEU A 115 15.93 5.75 3.23
CA LEU A 115 15.69 7.15 2.88
C LEU A 115 14.26 7.58 3.22
N VAL A 116 13.25 6.83 2.74
CA VAL A 116 11.85 7.24 2.83
C VAL A 116 11.25 6.95 4.21
N ASN A 117 11.36 5.70 4.70
CA ASN A 117 10.69 5.30 5.94
C ASN A 117 11.49 5.65 7.19
N ALA A 118 12.78 5.30 7.20
CA ALA A 118 13.58 5.44 8.41
C ALA A 118 14.15 6.85 8.59
N THR A 119 14.29 7.66 7.53
CA THR A 119 14.77 9.04 7.61
C THR A 119 13.63 10.04 7.43
N LEU A 120 13.07 10.15 6.23
CA LEU A 120 12.10 11.19 5.91
C LEU A 120 10.79 11.06 6.69
N ARG A 121 10.15 9.89 6.68
CA ARG A 121 8.90 9.65 7.41
C ARG A 121 9.07 9.87 8.91
N ALA A 122 10.15 9.36 9.51
CA ALA A 122 10.43 9.52 10.93
C ALA A 122 10.60 11.00 11.31
N ALA A 123 11.30 11.78 10.47
CA ALA A 123 11.44 13.22 10.70
C ALA A 123 10.11 13.98 10.55
N LEU A 124 9.30 13.64 9.55
CA LEU A 124 7.97 14.22 9.37
C LEU A 124 7.04 13.89 10.55
N ASN A 125 7.02 12.66 11.03
CA ASN A 125 6.25 12.26 12.20
C ASN A 125 6.65 13.07 13.44
N ARG A 126 7.96 13.22 13.65
CA ARG A 126 8.48 14.01 14.77
C ARG A 126 8.07 15.48 14.66
N TYR A 127 8.15 16.06 13.49
CA TYR A 127 7.80 17.47 13.26
C TYR A 127 6.29 17.72 13.40
N LEU A 128 5.45 16.91 12.72
CA LEU A 128 4.00 17.13 12.64
C LEU A 128 3.24 16.65 13.88
N TYR A 129 3.67 15.54 14.47
CA TYR A 129 2.90 14.85 15.51
C TYR A 129 3.66 14.73 16.83
N HIS A 130 4.85 15.34 16.94
CA HIS A 130 5.71 15.26 18.12
C HIS A 130 5.98 13.81 18.57
N SER A 131 6.09 12.89 17.59
CA SER A 131 6.35 11.49 17.89
C SER A 131 7.78 11.28 18.40
N TYR A 132 8.01 10.17 19.09
CA TYR A 132 9.33 9.75 19.56
C TYR A 132 10.18 9.09 18.45
N ASP A 133 9.70 9.06 17.20
CA ASP A 133 10.44 8.51 16.09
C ASP A 133 11.80 9.20 15.95
N GLN A 134 12.86 8.41 15.86
CA GLN A 134 14.21 8.93 15.65
C GLN A 134 14.56 8.73 14.17
N PRO A 135 14.64 9.82 13.38
CA PRO A 135 15.12 9.71 12.01
C PRO A 135 16.59 9.28 12.00
N LEU A 136 16.97 8.49 11.02
CA LEU A 136 18.37 8.12 10.84
C LEU A 136 19.23 9.34 10.50
N GLU A 137 20.54 9.19 10.62
CA GLU A 137 21.50 10.27 10.43
C GLU A 137 21.33 11.03 9.12
N HIS A 138 21.18 12.34 9.24
CA HIS A 138 21.08 13.31 8.15
C HIS A 138 21.46 14.70 8.69
N ASP A 139 21.79 15.63 7.81
CA ASP A 139 22.17 16.98 8.24
C ASP A 139 20.93 17.85 8.48
N ALA A 140 20.00 17.87 7.54
CA ALA A 140 18.78 18.68 7.63
C ALA A 140 17.64 18.14 6.75
N ILE A 141 16.42 18.55 7.08
CA ILE A 141 15.27 18.41 6.18
C ILE A 141 14.70 19.81 5.95
N GLU A 142 14.88 20.30 4.73
CA GLU A 142 14.42 21.61 4.33
C GLU A 142 13.00 21.52 3.72
N GLY A 143 12.24 22.59 3.82
CA GLY A 143 10.89 22.66 3.29
C GLY A 143 9.84 21.88 4.06
N ILE A 144 10.18 21.35 5.22
CA ILE A 144 9.27 20.56 6.08
C ILE A 144 8.01 21.34 6.47
N ALA A 145 8.10 22.66 6.63
CA ALA A 145 6.97 23.54 6.92
C ALA A 145 5.93 23.63 5.78
N ASN A 146 6.24 23.10 4.59
CA ASN A 146 5.26 23.02 3.51
C ASN A 146 4.37 21.77 3.61
N ILE A 147 4.58 20.92 4.61
CA ILE A 147 3.83 19.67 4.84
C ILE A 147 2.94 19.88 6.05
N ASP A 148 1.65 19.71 5.89
CA ASP A 148 0.63 19.84 6.92
C ASP A 148 0.16 18.50 7.48
N LYS A 149 0.30 17.42 6.70
CA LYS A 149 -0.15 16.09 7.09
C LYS A 149 0.67 15.00 6.42
N LEU A 150 0.93 13.93 7.15
CA LEU A 150 1.52 12.69 6.66
C LEU A 150 0.50 11.54 6.71
N VAL A 151 0.29 10.87 5.59
CA VAL A 151 -0.48 9.63 5.52
C VAL A 151 0.43 8.51 5.07
N VAL A 152 0.54 7.48 5.88
CA VAL A 152 1.34 6.29 5.58
C VAL A 152 0.41 5.15 5.19
N VAL A 153 0.64 4.60 4.00
CA VAL A 153 -0.06 3.40 3.51
C VAL A 153 0.97 2.31 3.33
N ASP A 154 0.79 1.19 4.01
CA ASP A 154 1.66 0.02 3.90
C ASP A 154 0.82 -1.25 3.65
N GLN A 155 1.49 -2.37 3.47
CA GLN A 155 0.85 -3.67 3.24
C GLN A 155 0.62 -4.45 4.55
N SER A 156 0.74 -3.80 5.71
CA SER A 156 0.49 -4.44 6.99
C SER A 156 -0.99 -4.83 7.10
N PRO A 157 -1.29 -6.03 7.62
CA PRO A 157 -2.68 -6.42 7.82
C PRO A 157 -3.36 -5.48 8.82
N ILE A 158 -4.63 -5.17 8.56
CA ILE A 158 -5.48 -4.39 9.46
C ILE A 158 -5.74 -5.23 10.73
N GLY A 159 -4.92 -4.97 11.75
CA GLY A 159 -4.97 -5.68 13.03
C GLY A 159 -4.33 -7.08 12.99
N ARG A 160 -3.93 -7.55 14.17
CA ARG A 160 -3.21 -8.84 14.33
C ARG A 160 -4.10 -9.94 14.92
N THR A 161 -5.38 -9.69 15.10
CA THR A 161 -6.30 -10.65 15.73
C THR A 161 -7.54 -10.87 14.86
N PRO A 162 -8.20 -12.05 14.96
CA PRO A 162 -9.45 -12.33 14.27
C PRO A 162 -10.59 -11.34 14.62
N ARG A 163 -10.44 -10.61 15.73
CA ARG A 163 -11.40 -9.59 16.19
C ARG A 163 -11.15 -8.21 15.59
N SER A 164 -10.08 -8.04 14.84
CA SER A 164 -9.76 -6.78 14.16
C SER A 164 -10.53 -6.69 12.84
N ASN A 165 -11.22 -5.58 12.64
CA ASN A 165 -11.92 -5.29 11.40
C ASN A 165 -11.74 -3.81 11.01
N PRO A 166 -12.04 -3.42 9.76
CA PRO A 166 -11.86 -2.06 9.30
C PRO A 166 -12.60 -1.00 10.14
N ALA A 167 -13.79 -1.31 10.64
CA ALA A 167 -14.59 -0.37 11.44
C ALA A 167 -13.95 -0.11 12.82
N THR A 168 -13.35 -1.14 13.43
CA THR A 168 -12.60 -1.00 14.68
C THR A 168 -11.29 -0.26 14.46
N TYR A 169 -10.57 -0.60 13.39
CA TYR A 169 -9.30 0.05 13.03
C TYR A 169 -9.47 1.55 12.75
N SER A 170 -10.51 1.93 12.00
CA SER A 170 -10.82 3.34 11.71
C SER A 170 -11.52 4.08 12.86
N ASN A 171 -11.76 3.40 13.99
CA ASN A 171 -12.51 3.90 15.15
C ASN A 171 -14.01 4.22 14.90
N VAL A 172 -14.53 4.02 13.69
CA VAL A 172 -15.96 4.22 13.35
C VAL A 172 -16.87 3.38 14.24
N PHE A 173 -16.41 2.18 14.61
CA PHE A 173 -17.20 1.30 15.48
C PHE A 173 -17.46 1.90 16.87
N SER A 174 -16.61 2.79 17.37
CA SER A 174 -16.83 3.50 18.62
C SER A 174 -18.03 4.44 18.55
N ASP A 175 -18.22 5.12 17.42
CA ASP A 175 -19.36 5.99 17.20
C ASP A 175 -20.64 5.19 16.98
N ILE A 176 -20.58 4.07 16.25
CA ILE A 176 -21.70 3.12 16.13
C ILE A 176 -22.16 2.63 17.49
N ARG A 177 -21.26 2.24 18.40
CA ARG A 177 -21.61 1.80 19.75
C ARG A 177 -22.30 2.89 20.58
N LYS A 178 -21.87 4.15 20.45
CA LYS A 178 -22.53 5.30 21.10
C LYS A 178 -23.95 5.51 20.57
N LEU A 179 -24.18 5.34 19.26
CA LEU A 179 -25.52 5.40 18.67
C LEU A 179 -26.42 4.31 19.22
N PHE A 180 -25.93 3.07 19.37
CA PHE A 180 -26.71 1.99 19.99
C PHE A 180 -26.98 2.24 21.47
N GLU A 181 -26.03 2.78 22.24
CA GLU A 181 -26.23 3.17 23.64
C GLU A 181 -27.34 4.23 23.79
N ALA A 182 -27.46 5.14 22.82
CA ALA A 182 -28.45 6.21 22.82
C ALA A 182 -29.87 5.74 22.43
N THR A 183 -30.06 4.49 21.99
CA THR A 183 -31.38 3.98 21.66
C THR A 183 -32.27 3.85 22.90
N PRO A 184 -33.61 4.07 22.79
CA PRO A 184 -34.52 3.93 23.91
C PRO A 184 -34.45 2.57 24.62
N ASP A 185 -34.35 1.49 23.86
CA ASP A 185 -34.23 0.14 24.41
C ASP A 185 -32.95 -0.06 25.21
N ALA A 186 -31.83 0.49 24.75
CA ALA A 186 -30.58 0.40 25.48
C ALA A 186 -30.63 1.20 26.78
N GLN A 187 -31.23 2.39 26.77
CA GLN A 187 -31.39 3.23 27.95
C GLN A 187 -32.29 2.58 29.01
N VAL A 188 -33.44 2.03 28.60
CA VAL A 188 -34.35 1.30 29.50
C VAL A 188 -33.66 0.10 30.16
N ARG A 189 -32.78 -0.58 29.42
CA ARG A 189 -32.03 -1.76 29.93
C ARG A 189 -30.72 -1.41 30.61
N GLY A 190 -30.35 -0.13 30.68
CA GLY A 190 -29.07 0.33 31.25
C GLY A 190 -27.83 -0.13 30.47
N PHE A 191 -27.95 -0.42 29.17
CA PHE A 191 -26.86 -0.87 28.34
C PHE A 191 -25.94 0.30 27.98
N LYS A 192 -24.65 0.14 28.22
CA LYS A 192 -23.60 1.10 27.84
C LYS A 192 -22.90 0.67 26.55
N ALA A 193 -22.14 1.56 25.93
CA ALA A 193 -21.41 1.31 24.69
C ALA A 193 -20.57 0.03 24.71
N GLY A 194 -20.04 -0.37 25.87
CA GLY A 194 -19.31 -1.62 26.04
C GLY A 194 -20.16 -2.87 25.72
N ARG A 195 -21.46 -2.85 26.00
CA ARG A 195 -22.38 -3.98 25.71
C ARG A 195 -22.48 -4.30 24.22
N PHE A 196 -22.23 -3.31 23.37
CA PHE A 196 -22.28 -3.44 21.91
C PHE A 196 -20.90 -3.74 21.30
N SER A 197 -19.93 -4.13 22.12
CA SER A 197 -18.61 -4.57 21.66
C SER A 197 -18.62 -6.08 21.39
N PHE A 198 -18.02 -6.50 20.28
CA PHE A 198 -17.75 -7.92 20.02
C PHE A 198 -16.39 -8.38 20.57
N ASN A 199 -15.66 -7.49 21.26
CA ASN A 199 -14.36 -7.78 21.89
C ASN A 199 -14.47 -8.10 23.38
N VAL A 200 -15.66 -8.34 23.87
CA VAL A 200 -15.91 -8.70 25.28
C VAL A 200 -15.83 -10.21 25.46
#